data_c0376fd7638dc8212dc79f02e7fa538d
#
_entry.id   c0376fd7638dc8212dc79f02e7fa538d
#
_cell.length_a   1.000
_cell.length_b   1.000
_cell.length_c   1.000
_cell.angle_alpha   90.00
_cell.angle_beta   90.00
_cell.angle_gamma   90.00
#
_symmetry.space_group_name_H-M   'P 1'
#
loop_
_entity.id
_entity.type
_entity.pdbx_description
1 polymer ?
#
loop_
_entity_poly.entity_id
_entity_poly.type
_entity_poly.pdbx_seq_one_letter_code
_entity_poly.pdbx_strand_id
1 'polypeptide(L)'
;MAGNITVTIEFDRFDEIAAALPGKTKAVVAKASFDVEGQAKNRVPVDTGALKNSISTEFEDGGLTGIIAPHTDYALFVELGTRRQSAQPYMIPAADAVRPAFIAACKQMLKEID
;
A
#
# COMPACT_ATOMS: atom_id res chain seq x y z
N MET A 1 3.34 -9.40 -20.91
CA MET A 1 3.12 -8.41 -19.86
C MET A 1 3.67 -8.92 -18.53
N ALA A 2 4.43 -8.10 -17.85
CA ALA A 2 4.90 -8.48 -16.52
C ALA A 2 3.71 -8.63 -15.58
N GLY A 3 3.83 -9.48 -14.58
CA GLY A 3 2.79 -9.66 -13.57
C GLY A 3 2.60 -8.41 -12.73
N ASN A 4 1.47 -8.34 -12.06
CA ASN A 4 1.16 -7.26 -11.13
C ASN A 4 1.75 -7.57 -9.76
N ILE A 5 2.09 -6.51 -9.03
CA ILE A 5 2.51 -6.61 -7.64
C ILE A 5 1.32 -6.24 -6.77
N THR A 6 0.90 -7.17 -5.92
CA THR A 6 -0.19 -6.92 -4.97
C THR A 6 0.30 -7.24 -3.56
N VAL A 7 0.19 -6.27 -2.68
CA VAL A 7 0.50 -6.44 -1.26
C VAL A 7 -0.74 -6.04 -0.47
N THR A 8 -1.16 -6.92 0.43
CA THR A 8 -2.40 -6.72 1.18
C THR A 8 -2.10 -6.47 2.66
N ILE A 9 -2.76 -5.45 3.22
CA ILE A 9 -2.76 -5.18 4.64
C ILE A 9 -4.21 -5.29 5.11
N GLU A 10 -4.48 -6.16 6.07
CA GLU A 10 -5.82 -6.44 6.54
C GLU A 10 -5.96 -6.25 8.05
N PHE A 11 -7.19 -6.00 8.49
CA PHE A 11 -7.54 -5.96 9.90
C PHE A 11 -8.85 -6.73 10.07
N ASP A 12 -8.88 -7.71 10.96
CA ASP A 12 -9.97 -8.69 11.07
C ASP A 12 -11.37 -8.08 11.23
N ARG A 13 -11.50 -7.05 12.01
CA ARG A 13 -12.81 -6.42 12.28
C ARG A 13 -12.99 -5.12 11.49
N PHE A 14 -12.33 -5.02 10.34
CA PHE A 14 -12.38 -3.81 9.52
C PHE A 14 -13.81 -3.44 9.12
N ASP A 15 -14.62 -4.42 8.75
CA ASP A 15 -16.00 -4.16 8.32
C ASP A 15 -16.84 -3.53 9.43
N GLU A 16 -16.58 -3.90 10.66
CA GLU A 16 -17.29 -3.34 11.81
C GLU A 16 -16.98 -1.86 12.01
N ILE A 17 -15.69 -1.50 11.96
CA ILE A 17 -15.31 -0.09 12.12
C ILE A 17 -15.73 0.73 10.90
N ALA A 18 -15.69 0.17 9.71
CA ALA A 18 -16.13 0.85 8.49
C ALA A 18 -17.64 1.15 8.53
N ALA A 19 -18.45 0.24 9.07
CA ALA A 19 -19.87 0.44 9.21
C ALA A 19 -20.20 1.48 10.27
N ALA A 20 -19.50 1.46 11.41
CA ALA A 20 -19.77 2.34 12.54
C ALA A 20 -19.15 3.73 12.37
N LEU A 21 -17.95 3.81 11.77
CA LEU A 21 -17.16 5.03 11.65
C LEU A 21 -16.67 5.21 10.21
N PRO A 22 -17.58 5.34 9.22
CA PRO A 22 -17.16 5.34 7.82
C PRO A 22 -16.21 6.49 7.46
N GLY A 23 -16.45 7.68 7.95
CA GLY A 23 -15.60 8.85 7.68
C GLY A 23 -14.19 8.69 8.22
N LYS A 24 -14.06 8.26 9.47
CA LYS A 24 -12.77 8.02 10.09
C LYS A 24 -12.02 6.87 9.41
N THR A 25 -12.75 5.81 9.06
CA THR A 25 -12.17 4.65 8.40
C THR A 25 -11.60 5.02 7.03
N LYS A 26 -12.35 5.80 6.25
CA LYS A 26 -11.87 6.29 4.95
C LYS A 26 -10.63 7.16 5.09
N ALA A 27 -10.58 8.01 6.12
CA ALA A 27 -9.41 8.86 6.37
C ALA A 27 -8.18 8.02 6.72
N VAL A 28 -8.36 6.97 7.53
CA VAL A 28 -7.26 6.05 7.89
C VAL A 28 -6.77 5.30 6.66
N VAL A 29 -7.68 4.81 5.82
CA VAL A 29 -7.33 4.14 4.57
C VAL A 29 -6.54 5.07 3.65
N ALA A 30 -7.00 6.31 3.49
CA ALA A 30 -6.32 7.30 2.64
C ALA A 30 -4.91 7.58 3.14
N LYS A 31 -4.75 7.81 4.44
CA LYS A 31 -3.44 8.07 5.02
C LYS A 31 -2.49 6.89 4.83
N ALA A 32 -2.94 5.69 5.14
CA ALA A 32 -2.12 4.49 4.98
C ALA A 32 -1.72 4.29 3.52
N SER A 33 -2.67 4.49 2.60
CA SER A 33 -2.43 4.31 1.17
C SER A 33 -1.37 5.28 0.64
N PHE A 34 -1.48 6.56 0.98
CA PHE A 34 -0.50 7.56 0.57
C PHE A 34 0.86 7.35 1.26
N ASP A 35 0.86 6.85 2.49
CA ASP A 35 2.11 6.51 3.17
C ASP A 35 2.81 5.35 2.46
N VAL A 36 2.07 4.33 2.00
CA VAL A 36 2.65 3.24 1.22
C VAL A 36 3.23 3.76 -0.09
N GLU A 37 2.50 4.62 -0.79
CA GLU A 37 3.01 5.22 -2.03
C GLU A 37 4.32 5.96 -1.79
N GLY A 38 4.37 6.81 -0.76
CA GLY A 38 5.57 7.57 -0.41
C GLY A 38 6.74 6.67 -0.04
N GLN A 39 6.49 5.65 0.77
CA GLN A 39 7.52 4.69 1.17
C GLN A 39 8.04 3.90 -0.03
N ALA A 40 7.15 3.49 -0.94
CA ALA A 40 7.56 2.76 -2.13
C ALA A 40 8.43 3.64 -3.04
N LYS A 41 8.03 4.88 -3.26
CA LYS A 41 8.80 5.83 -4.08
C LYS A 41 10.18 6.09 -3.52
N ASN A 42 10.31 6.12 -2.19
CA ASN A 42 11.61 6.34 -1.54
C ASN A 42 12.54 5.14 -1.67
N ARG A 43 12.01 3.95 -1.95
CA ARG A 43 12.79 2.71 -2.05
C ARG A 43 13.13 2.30 -3.47
N VAL A 44 12.49 2.88 -4.47
CA VAL A 44 12.77 2.60 -5.87
C VAL A 44 14.21 3.02 -6.20
N PRO A 45 15.00 2.20 -6.93
CA PRO A 45 16.34 2.59 -7.34
C PRO A 45 16.36 3.90 -8.10
N VAL A 46 17.40 4.71 -7.88
CA VAL A 46 17.50 6.07 -8.42
C VAL A 46 17.43 6.13 -9.94
N ASP A 47 18.00 5.13 -10.61
CA ASP A 47 18.05 5.06 -12.07
C ASP A 47 16.72 4.61 -12.70
N THR A 48 15.69 4.37 -11.89
CA THR A 48 14.38 3.94 -12.38
C THR A 48 13.33 5.02 -12.16
N GLY A 49 13.65 6.26 -12.55
CA GLY A 49 12.71 7.39 -12.39
C GLY A 49 11.34 7.15 -12.99
N ALA A 50 11.27 6.45 -14.14
CA ALA A 50 10.00 6.10 -14.76
C ALA A 50 9.17 5.18 -13.87
N LEU A 51 9.80 4.21 -13.21
CA LEU A 51 9.11 3.32 -12.27
C LEU A 51 8.60 4.11 -11.07
N LYS A 52 9.44 4.93 -10.46
CA LYS A 52 9.05 5.76 -9.33
C LYS A 52 7.84 6.61 -9.66
N ASN A 53 7.86 7.28 -10.81
CA ASN A 53 6.77 8.16 -11.23
C ASN A 53 5.51 7.41 -11.60
N SER A 54 5.61 6.12 -11.89
CA SER A 54 4.45 5.29 -12.24
C SER A 54 3.67 4.80 -11.03
N ILE A 55 4.25 4.87 -9.83
CA ILE A 55 3.58 4.39 -8.62
C ILE A 55 2.47 5.37 -8.27
N SER A 56 1.25 4.87 -8.18
CA SER A 56 0.09 5.71 -7.89
C SER A 56 -0.88 4.99 -6.98
N THR A 57 -1.79 5.77 -6.39
CA THR A 57 -2.82 5.28 -5.47
C THR A 57 -4.18 5.54 -6.09
N GLU A 58 -5.03 4.52 -6.06
CA GLU A 58 -6.43 4.61 -6.45
C GLU A 58 -7.28 4.10 -5.29
N PHE A 59 -8.54 4.52 -5.25
CA PHE A 59 -9.46 4.10 -4.21
C PHE A 59 -10.67 3.39 -4.81
N GLU A 60 -11.16 2.39 -4.09
CA GLU A 60 -12.36 1.64 -4.40
C GLU A 60 -13.26 1.58 -3.17
N ASP A 61 -14.45 1.02 -3.32
CA ASP A 61 -15.42 0.86 -2.23
C ASP A 61 -15.71 2.16 -1.49
N GLY A 62 -15.84 3.25 -2.27
CA GLY A 62 -16.15 4.55 -1.68
C GLY A 62 -15.06 5.11 -0.78
N GLY A 63 -13.82 4.67 -0.95
CA GLY A 63 -12.68 5.10 -0.14
C GLY A 63 -12.28 4.14 0.96
N LEU A 64 -12.93 2.98 1.05
CA LEU A 64 -12.60 1.97 2.06
C LEU A 64 -11.48 1.03 1.62
N THR A 65 -11.08 1.07 0.36
CA THR A 65 -9.98 0.29 -0.19
C THR A 65 -9.03 1.20 -0.93
N GLY A 66 -7.75 1.13 -0.61
CA GLY A 66 -6.69 1.83 -1.35
C GLY A 66 -5.88 0.82 -2.14
N ILE A 67 -5.59 1.14 -3.40
CA ILE A 67 -4.78 0.31 -4.28
C ILE A 67 -3.56 1.12 -4.70
N ILE A 68 -2.39 0.67 -4.30
CA ILE A 68 -1.12 1.32 -4.64
C ILE A 68 -0.38 0.38 -5.58
N ALA A 69 -0.05 0.86 -6.76
CA ALA A 69 0.58 0.02 -7.77
C ALA A 69 1.51 0.79 -8.68
N PRO A 70 2.62 0.15 -9.13
CA PRO A 70 3.43 0.68 -10.20
C PRO A 70 2.80 0.34 -11.55
N HIS A 71 3.16 1.12 -12.59
CA HIS A 71 2.55 0.99 -13.91
C HIS A 71 3.59 0.88 -15.05
N THR A 72 4.70 0.20 -14.79
CA THR A 72 5.68 -0.12 -15.83
C THR A 72 5.74 -1.62 -16.06
N ASP A 73 6.20 -2.02 -17.25
CA ASP A 73 6.33 -3.44 -17.60
C ASP A 73 7.39 -4.18 -16.78
N TYR A 74 8.36 -3.46 -16.24
CA TYR A 74 9.47 -4.07 -15.51
C TYR A 74 9.32 -3.97 -13.98
N ALA A 75 8.20 -3.46 -13.49
CA ALA A 75 7.99 -3.25 -12.06
C ALA A 75 8.20 -4.50 -11.22
N LEU A 76 7.66 -5.63 -11.67
CA LEU A 76 7.77 -6.90 -10.95
C LEU A 76 9.23 -7.39 -10.89
N PHE A 77 9.98 -7.19 -11.97
CA PHE A 77 11.38 -7.63 -12.03
C PHE A 77 12.27 -6.85 -11.07
N VAL A 78 11.98 -5.57 -10.82
CA VAL A 78 12.71 -4.78 -9.84
C VAL A 78 12.42 -5.32 -8.43
N GLU A 79 11.15 -5.60 -8.14
CA GLU A 79 10.74 -6.11 -6.82
C GLU A 79 11.37 -7.47 -6.51
N LEU A 80 11.29 -8.40 -7.44
CA LEU A 80 11.63 -9.81 -7.20
C LEU A 80 13.01 -10.20 -7.73
N GLY A 81 13.63 -9.37 -8.57
CA GLY A 81 14.88 -9.69 -9.22
C GLY A 81 14.69 -10.58 -10.44
N THR A 82 15.78 -10.81 -11.15
CA THR A 82 15.84 -11.70 -12.32
C THR A 82 17.07 -12.59 -12.19
N ARG A 83 17.29 -13.47 -13.16
CA ARG A 83 18.49 -14.32 -13.20
C ARG A 83 19.78 -13.50 -13.28
N ARG A 84 19.70 -12.27 -13.80
CA ARG A 84 20.85 -11.39 -14.03
C ARG A 84 20.98 -10.25 -13.06
N GLN A 85 19.91 -9.93 -12.33
CA GLN A 85 19.89 -8.78 -11.40
C GLN A 85 19.28 -9.20 -10.08
N SER A 86 19.89 -8.71 -9.01
CA SER A 86 19.36 -8.91 -7.65
C SER A 86 18.06 -8.16 -7.48
N ALA A 87 17.18 -8.69 -6.65
CA ALA A 87 15.96 -8.02 -6.27
C ALA A 87 16.27 -6.70 -5.55
N GLN A 88 15.46 -5.67 -5.83
CA GLN A 88 15.52 -4.39 -5.14
C GLN A 88 14.09 -4.04 -4.72
N PRO A 89 13.57 -4.70 -3.65
CA PRO A 89 12.17 -4.56 -3.26
C PRO A 89 11.81 -3.13 -2.85
N TYR A 90 10.63 -2.70 -3.24
CA TYR A 90 10.11 -1.37 -2.91
C TYR A 90 8.65 -1.41 -2.45
N MET A 91 7.79 -2.25 -3.04
CA MET A 91 6.38 -2.35 -2.66
C MET A 91 6.18 -3.14 -1.36
N ILE A 92 6.81 -4.32 -1.26
CA ILE A 92 6.65 -5.17 -0.08
C ILE A 92 7.19 -4.48 1.18
N PRO A 93 8.43 -3.93 1.19
CA PRO A 93 8.90 -3.24 2.39
C PRO A 93 8.13 -1.95 2.67
N ALA A 94 7.59 -1.29 1.65
CA ALA A 94 6.74 -0.11 1.87
C ALA A 94 5.47 -0.47 2.64
N ALA A 95 4.79 -1.54 2.24
CA ALA A 95 3.61 -2.02 2.96
C ALA A 95 3.96 -2.45 4.39
N ASP A 96 5.08 -3.15 4.55
CA ASP A 96 5.54 -3.59 5.87
C ASP A 96 5.83 -2.41 6.80
N ALA A 97 6.36 -1.32 6.26
CA ALA A 97 6.67 -0.12 7.05
C ALA A 97 5.39 0.59 7.52
N VAL A 98 4.31 0.53 6.75
CA VAL A 98 3.05 1.24 7.05
C VAL A 98 2.11 0.38 7.90
N ARG A 99 2.19 -0.94 7.78
CA ARG A 99 1.27 -1.86 8.45
C ARG A 99 1.07 -1.58 9.94
N PRO A 100 2.11 -1.39 10.77
CA PRO A 100 1.91 -1.18 12.21
C PRO A 100 1.04 0.04 12.52
N ALA A 101 1.23 1.15 11.82
CA ALA A 101 0.45 2.37 12.05
C ALA A 101 -1.01 2.18 11.64
N PHE A 102 -1.24 1.49 10.52
CA PHE A 102 -2.59 1.18 10.07
C PHE A 102 -3.33 0.31 11.08
N ILE A 103 -2.69 -0.77 11.54
CA ILE A 103 -3.29 -1.67 12.53
C ILE A 103 -3.57 -0.94 13.83
N ALA A 104 -2.65 -0.09 14.29
CA ALA A 104 -2.83 0.70 15.51
C ALA A 104 -4.04 1.62 15.40
N ALA A 105 -4.19 2.29 14.24
CA ALA A 105 -5.33 3.17 13.99
C ALA A 105 -6.66 2.39 14.00
N CYS A 106 -6.67 1.21 13.38
CA CYS A 106 -7.85 0.35 13.37
C CYS A 106 -8.22 -0.12 14.79
N LYS A 107 -7.22 -0.51 15.58
CA LYS A 107 -7.45 -0.91 16.98
C LYS A 107 -8.01 0.23 17.80
N GLN A 108 -7.55 1.45 17.57
CA GLN A 108 -8.05 2.63 18.27
C GLN A 108 -9.51 2.89 17.90
N MET A 109 -9.86 2.79 16.62
CA MET A 109 -11.24 2.95 16.19
C MET A 109 -12.15 1.85 16.75
N LEU A 110 -11.62 0.63 16.86
CA LEU A 110 -12.39 -0.47 17.43
C LEU A 110 -12.76 -0.19 18.89
N LYS A 111 -11.85 0.43 19.65
CA LYS A 111 -12.15 0.84 21.02
C LYS A 111 -13.28 1.87 21.10
N GLU A 112 -13.41 2.73 20.09
CA GLU A 112 -14.45 3.75 20.06
C GLU A 112 -15.85 3.15 19.87
N ILE A 113 -15.94 1.98 19.22
CA ILE A 113 -17.23 1.34 18.94
C ILE A 113 -17.56 0.19 19.87
N ASP A 114 -16.61 -0.32 20.61
CA ASP A 114 -16.81 -1.38 21.63
C ASP A 114 -17.19 -0.72 23.01
#